data_c740901d29ff290d9b4103b29789390c
#
_entry.id   c740901d29ff290d9b4103b29789390c
#
_cell.length_a   1.000
_cell.length_b   1.000
_cell.length_c   1.000
_cell.angle_alpha   90.00
_cell.angle_beta   90.00
_cell.angle_gamma   90.00
#
_symmetry.space_group_name_H-M   'P 1'
#
loop_
_entity.id
_entity.type
_entity.pdbx_description
1 polymer ?
#
loop_
_entity_poly.entity_id
_entity_poly.type
_entity_poly.pdbx_seq_one_letter_code
_entity_poly.pdbx_strand_id
1 'polypeptide(L)'
;MKSPTTITLAFFISLALAAAVQTGDADLSKLTGQIKVDGSSTVYPITEAVAEDFQAKATKTRTTVGVSGTGGGFKRFCAGETDITNASRPISASEAQSAKTNKIDFVELPIAFDGLAIVVNPSNTWVTQLNVAQLKKIFSADSPAKKWSDVNPAWPSETIKVFSPGTDSGSFDYFKEVIIGKGNIRSDLSVSEDDNVLVTGVAGDKNAIGYFGFAYYAENASKLKLVPVDGGKGAITPSNKTIEDGTYAPFSRPLFIYVNAKSAARPEVAAFVEFYLANTAALSKEVGYTALPAPMQERAATTWKSKKLGTQYLDSAGNKVP
;
A
#
# COMPACT_ATOMS: atom_id res chain seq x y z
N MET A 1 27.91 -37.41 60.97
CA MET A 1 28.25 -37.43 59.52
C MET A 1 26.98 -37.33 58.73
N LYS A 2 26.69 -36.12 58.15
CA LYS A 2 25.51 -35.85 57.35
C LYS A 2 25.95 -35.73 55.89
N SER A 3 25.39 -36.58 55.01
CA SER A 3 25.63 -36.57 53.57
C SER A 3 24.90 -35.41 52.88
N PRO A 4 25.49 -34.73 51.90
CA PRO A 4 24.81 -33.67 51.15
C PRO A 4 24.04 -34.27 49.99
N THR A 5 22.74 -33.94 49.89
CA THR A 5 21.84 -34.26 48.80
C THR A 5 22.09 -33.33 47.63
N THR A 6 22.55 -33.86 46.53
CA THR A 6 22.76 -33.12 45.26
C THR A 6 21.41 -32.99 44.50
N ILE A 7 20.92 -31.75 44.37
CA ILE A 7 19.74 -31.46 43.57
C ILE A 7 20.20 -31.20 42.14
N THR A 8 19.88 -32.09 41.23
CA THR A 8 20.10 -31.92 39.77
C THR A 8 18.95 -31.16 39.17
N LEU A 9 19.23 -29.91 38.80
CA LEU A 9 18.26 -29.05 38.10
C LEU A 9 18.26 -29.41 36.63
N ALA A 10 17.21 -30.08 36.16
CA ALA A 10 17.00 -30.39 34.76
C ALA A 10 16.48 -29.16 34.04
N PHE A 11 17.30 -28.57 33.19
CA PHE A 11 16.89 -27.50 32.25
C PHE A 11 16.13 -28.12 31.08
N PHE A 12 14.80 -27.96 31.05
CA PHE A 12 14.00 -28.24 29.86
C PHE A 12 14.16 -27.08 28.88
N ILE A 13 15.00 -27.26 27.87
CA ILE A 13 15.06 -26.38 26.71
C ILE A 13 13.84 -26.74 25.84
N SER A 14 12.81 -25.88 25.91
CA SER A 14 11.69 -25.93 24.99
C SER A 14 12.15 -25.42 23.62
N LEU A 15 12.50 -26.36 22.73
CA LEU A 15 12.78 -26.07 21.34
C LEU A 15 11.44 -25.76 20.67
N ALA A 16 11.10 -24.45 20.56
CA ALA A 16 9.97 -24.02 19.72
C ALA A 16 10.35 -24.31 18.27
N LEU A 17 9.81 -25.40 17.72
CA LEU A 17 9.91 -25.75 16.33
C LEU A 17 9.03 -24.75 15.55
N ALA A 18 9.65 -23.70 15.03
CA ALA A 18 9.03 -22.86 14.01
C ALA A 18 8.85 -23.76 12.80
N ALA A 19 7.61 -24.19 12.57
CA ALA A 19 7.22 -24.88 11.35
C ALA A 19 7.34 -23.86 10.21
N ALA A 20 8.51 -23.80 9.57
CA ALA A 20 8.63 -23.23 8.25
C ALA A 20 7.69 -24.01 7.35
N VAL A 21 6.66 -23.35 6.84
CA VAL A 21 5.82 -23.87 5.77
C VAL A 21 6.76 -24.01 4.57
N GLN A 22 7.30 -25.21 4.39
CA GLN A 22 7.95 -25.59 3.15
C GLN A 22 6.86 -25.61 2.07
N THR A 23 6.70 -24.50 1.36
CA THR A 23 6.15 -24.53 0.01
C THR A 23 7.10 -25.41 -0.78
N GLY A 24 6.58 -26.54 -1.32
CA GLY A 24 7.39 -27.43 -2.14
C GLY A 24 8.12 -26.60 -3.19
N ASP A 25 9.47 -26.65 -3.18
CA ASP A 25 10.34 -25.97 -4.14
C ASP A 25 10.03 -26.51 -5.53
N ALA A 26 9.04 -25.93 -6.19
CA ALA A 26 8.96 -26.02 -7.63
C ALA A 26 10.25 -25.38 -8.16
N ASP A 27 11.07 -26.14 -8.89
CA ASP A 27 12.30 -25.63 -9.46
C ASP A 27 11.96 -24.50 -10.45
N LEU A 28 11.95 -23.25 -9.93
CA LEU A 28 11.54 -22.06 -10.67
C LEU A 28 12.37 -21.90 -11.96
N SER A 29 13.58 -22.43 -11.99
CA SER A 29 14.46 -22.34 -13.17
C SER A 29 13.93 -23.13 -14.38
N LYS A 30 12.98 -24.05 -14.17
CA LYS A 30 12.35 -24.84 -15.24
C LYS A 30 11.08 -24.20 -15.79
N LEU A 31 10.52 -23.20 -15.10
CA LEU A 31 9.33 -22.50 -15.57
C LEU A 31 9.62 -21.71 -16.82
N THR A 32 8.68 -21.77 -17.77
CA THR A 32 8.75 -21.01 -19.03
C THR A 32 7.40 -20.33 -19.27
N GLY A 33 7.40 -19.23 -20.00
CA GLY A 33 6.18 -18.54 -20.39
C GLY A 33 6.21 -17.05 -20.07
N GLN A 34 5.08 -16.42 -20.28
CA GLN A 34 4.91 -14.98 -20.06
C GLN A 34 3.82 -14.72 -19.02
N ILE A 35 4.06 -13.77 -18.14
CA ILE A 35 3.10 -13.28 -17.15
C ILE A 35 2.83 -11.82 -17.45
N LYS A 36 1.57 -11.45 -17.66
CA LYS A 36 1.16 -10.10 -17.99
C LYS A 36 0.41 -9.49 -16.81
N VAL A 37 1.00 -8.48 -16.21
CA VAL A 37 0.38 -7.69 -15.14
C VAL A 37 0.14 -6.27 -15.64
N ASP A 38 -0.97 -5.64 -15.27
CA ASP A 38 -1.23 -4.23 -15.54
C ASP A 38 -2.16 -3.65 -14.48
N GLY A 39 -2.22 -2.35 -14.34
CA GLY A 39 -3.18 -1.69 -13.45
C GLY A 39 -2.63 -0.52 -12.66
N SER A 40 -2.88 -0.53 -11.35
CA SER A 40 -2.60 0.57 -10.43
C SER A 40 -1.11 0.97 -10.40
N SER A 41 -0.85 2.26 -10.58
CA SER A 41 0.47 2.88 -10.34
C SER A 41 0.92 2.73 -8.88
N THR A 42 -0.01 2.80 -7.93
CA THR A 42 0.27 2.60 -6.50
C THR A 42 0.78 1.19 -6.19
N VAL A 43 0.23 0.16 -6.84
CA VAL A 43 0.63 -1.24 -6.61
C VAL A 43 1.86 -1.62 -7.45
N TYR A 44 2.13 -0.86 -8.50
CA TYR A 44 3.24 -1.12 -9.43
C TYR A 44 4.57 -1.36 -8.71
N PRO A 45 5.05 -0.52 -7.76
CA PRO A 45 6.36 -0.73 -7.13
C PRO A 45 6.48 -2.07 -6.40
N ILE A 46 5.40 -2.54 -5.74
CA ILE A 46 5.38 -3.83 -5.07
C ILE A 46 5.47 -4.96 -6.10
N THR A 47 4.67 -4.87 -7.17
CA THR A 47 4.62 -5.89 -8.22
C THR A 47 5.92 -5.95 -9.00
N GLU A 48 6.54 -4.80 -9.25
CA GLU A 48 7.85 -4.71 -9.92
C GLU A 48 8.94 -5.38 -9.09
N ALA A 49 9.07 -5.05 -7.80
CA ALA A 49 10.03 -5.68 -6.90
C ALA A 49 9.83 -7.21 -6.84
N VAL A 50 8.58 -7.67 -6.74
CA VAL A 50 8.27 -9.12 -6.81
C VAL A 50 8.66 -9.72 -8.16
N ALA A 51 8.41 -9.02 -9.27
CA ALA A 51 8.72 -9.50 -10.61
C ALA A 51 10.23 -9.61 -10.85
N GLU A 52 11.02 -8.66 -10.36
CA GLU A 52 12.47 -8.67 -10.42
C GLU A 52 13.05 -9.85 -9.63
N ASP A 53 12.64 -10.04 -8.38
CA ASP A 53 13.08 -11.13 -7.53
C ASP A 53 12.67 -12.51 -8.07
N PHE A 54 11.45 -12.61 -8.62
CA PHE A 54 10.97 -13.82 -9.26
C PHE A 54 11.77 -14.12 -10.54
N GLN A 55 12.00 -13.12 -11.38
CA GLN A 55 12.75 -13.26 -12.63
C GLN A 55 14.18 -13.72 -12.41
N ALA A 56 14.82 -13.29 -11.30
CA ALA A 56 16.16 -13.74 -10.93
C ALA A 56 16.22 -15.26 -10.66
N LYS A 57 15.11 -15.87 -10.24
CA LYS A 57 14.98 -17.31 -9.95
C LYS A 57 14.35 -18.08 -11.11
N ALA A 58 13.35 -17.52 -11.77
CA ALA A 58 12.60 -18.11 -12.88
C ALA A 58 13.10 -17.55 -14.24
N THR A 59 14.39 -17.75 -14.53
CA THR A 59 15.13 -17.10 -15.63
C THR A 59 14.58 -17.34 -17.04
N LYS A 60 13.72 -18.34 -17.23
CA LYS A 60 13.09 -18.67 -18.52
C LYS A 60 11.65 -18.17 -18.63
N THR A 61 11.14 -17.48 -17.60
CA THR A 61 9.86 -16.77 -17.64
C THR A 61 10.09 -15.32 -18.01
N ARG A 62 9.04 -14.63 -18.44
CA ARG A 62 9.05 -13.18 -18.63
C ARG A 62 7.83 -12.57 -17.97
N THR A 63 8.05 -11.76 -16.95
CA THR A 63 6.99 -10.94 -16.34
C THR A 63 7.03 -9.54 -16.93
N THR A 64 5.87 -9.02 -17.34
CA THR A 64 5.72 -7.63 -17.79
C THR A 64 4.71 -6.95 -16.88
N VAL A 65 5.06 -5.79 -16.35
CA VAL A 65 4.20 -4.99 -15.47
C VAL A 65 3.92 -3.65 -16.14
N GLY A 66 2.66 -3.41 -16.45
CA GLY A 66 2.19 -2.15 -17.06
C GLY A 66 1.48 -1.28 -16.02
N VAL A 67 1.34 0.01 -16.35
CA VAL A 67 0.67 1.02 -15.53
C VAL A 67 -0.40 1.71 -16.36
N SER A 68 -1.66 1.30 -16.16
CA SER A 68 -2.82 1.94 -16.80
C SER A 68 -3.83 2.51 -15.79
N GLY A 69 -3.43 2.56 -14.51
CA GLY A 69 -4.31 2.88 -13.39
C GLY A 69 -5.27 1.74 -13.04
N THR A 70 -5.87 1.76 -11.84
CA THR A 70 -6.77 0.69 -11.38
C THR A 70 -7.93 0.45 -12.35
N GLY A 71 -8.59 1.50 -12.83
CA GLY A 71 -9.72 1.38 -13.77
C GLY A 71 -9.31 0.88 -15.15
N GLY A 72 -8.15 1.33 -15.66
CA GLY A 72 -7.57 0.85 -16.92
C GLY A 72 -7.19 -0.63 -16.82
N GLY A 73 -6.55 -1.01 -15.72
CA GLY A 73 -6.20 -2.39 -15.42
C GLY A 73 -7.43 -3.31 -15.39
N PHE A 74 -8.49 -2.95 -14.66
CA PHE A 74 -9.72 -3.74 -14.65
C PHE A 74 -10.38 -3.83 -16.03
N LYS A 75 -10.36 -2.77 -16.83
CA LYS A 75 -10.88 -2.82 -18.18
C LYS A 75 -10.18 -3.89 -19.03
N ARG A 76 -8.86 -3.92 -19.01
CA ARG A 76 -8.04 -4.90 -19.74
C ARG A 76 -8.17 -6.31 -19.15
N PHE A 77 -8.17 -6.41 -17.81
CA PHE A 77 -8.34 -7.67 -17.11
C PHE A 77 -9.68 -8.33 -17.40
N CYS A 78 -10.78 -7.57 -17.32
CA CYS A 78 -12.11 -8.05 -17.62
C CYS A 78 -12.31 -8.37 -19.13
N ALA A 79 -11.46 -7.86 -20.02
CA ALA A 79 -11.38 -8.27 -21.43
C ALA A 79 -10.51 -9.54 -21.64
N GLY A 80 -9.83 -10.04 -20.60
CA GLY A 80 -8.96 -11.21 -20.68
C GLY A 80 -7.59 -10.94 -21.30
N GLU A 81 -7.15 -9.67 -21.36
CA GLU A 81 -5.89 -9.26 -21.96
C GLU A 81 -4.67 -9.46 -21.03
N THR A 82 -4.91 -9.50 -19.70
CA THR A 82 -3.89 -9.66 -18.67
C THR A 82 -4.16 -10.88 -17.80
N ASP A 83 -3.10 -11.44 -17.24
CA ASP A 83 -3.16 -12.57 -16.31
C ASP A 83 -3.52 -12.10 -14.90
N ILE A 84 -2.99 -10.93 -14.53
CA ILE A 84 -3.13 -10.30 -13.22
C ILE A 84 -3.43 -8.82 -13.44
N THR A 85 -4.26 -8.22 -12.57
CA THR A 85 -4.39 -6.78 -12.49
C THR A 85 -4.10 -6.27 -11.08
N ASN A 86 -3.33 -5.19 -11.03
CA ASN A 86 -3.05 -4.43 -9.82
C ASN A 86 -4.20 -3.47 -9.51
N ALA A 87 -4.61 -3.38 -8.25
CA ALA A 87 -5.70 -2.49 -7.86
C ALA A 87 -5.46 -1.82 -6.51
N SER A 88 -5.66 -0.52 -6.42
CA SER A 88 -5.57 0.29 -5.20
C SER A 88 -6.94 0.55 -4.54
N ARG A 89 -7.94 -0.21 -4.95
CA ARG A 89 -9.28 -0.32 -4.37
C ARG A 89 -9.88 -1.68 -4.72
N PRO A 90 -10.93 -2.12 -3.99
CA PRO A 90 -11.72 -3.27 -4.44
C PRO A 90 -12.31 -3.06 -5.82
N ILE A 91 -12.56 -4.18 -6.53
CA ILE A 91 -13.28 -4.18 -7.80
C ILE A 91 -14.68 -3.55 -7.61
N SER A 92 -15.08 -2.67 -8.51
CA SER A 92 -16.43 -2.09 -8.47
C SER A 92 -17.48 -3.08 -8.98
N ALA A 93 -18.76 -2.84 -8.62
CA ALA A 93 -19.88 -3.66 -9.09
C ALA A 93 -19.96 -3.71 -10.63
N SER A 94 -19.69 -2.60 -11.32
CA SER A 94 -19.68 -2.54 -12.79
C SER A 94 -18.53 -3.33 -13.42
N GLU A 95 -17.34 -3.31 -12.81
CA GLU A 95 -16.19 -4.09 -13.26
C GLU A 95 -16.42 -5.59 -13.01
N ALA A 96 -16.95 -5.96 -11.84
CA ALA A 96 -17.33 -7.34 -11.54
C ALA A 96 -18.40 -7.87 -12.52
N GLN A 97 -19.38 -7.03 -12.88
CA GLN A 97 -20.37 -7.39 -13.90
C GLN A 97 -19.74 -7.55 -15.29
N SER A 98 -18.76 -6.70 -15.64
CA SER A 98 -18.00 -6.83 -16.89
C SER A 98 -17.21 -8.14 -16.95
N ALA A 99 -16.49 -8.48 -15.86
CA ALA A 99 -15.80 -9.77 -15.74
C ALA A 99 -16.75 -10.95 -15.93
N LYS A 100 -17.89 -10.93 -15.24
CA LYS A 100 -18.92 -11.97 -15.38
C LYS A 100 -19.45 -12.11 -16.81
N THR A 101 -19.74 -10.99 -17.48
CA THR A 101 -20.21 -10.97 -18.87
C THR A 101 -19.20 -11.61 -19.82
N ASN A 102 -17.91 -11.34 -19.61
CA ASN A 102 -16.82 -11.85 -20.42
C ASN A 102 -16.31 -13.24 -19.94
N LYS A 103 -16.96 -13.84 -18.94
CA LYS A 103 -16.60 -15.15 -18.36
C LYS A 103 -15.16 -15.16 -17.82
N ILE A 104 -14.76 -14.07 -17.19
CA ILE A 104 -13.49 -13.93 -16.49
C ILE A 104 -13.75 -14.16 -15.00
N ASP A 105 -13.51 -15.39 -14.56
CA ASP A 105 -13.46 -15.71 -13.15
C ASP A 105 -12.09 -15.30 -12.59
N PHE A 106 -12.05 -14.86 -11.33
CA PHE A 106 -10.84 -14.34 -10.72
C PHE A 106 -10.72 -14.70 -9.25
N VAL A 107 -9.48 -14.68 -8.76
CA VAL A 107 -9.15 -14.74 -7.34
C VAL A 107 -8.71 -13.34 -6.89
N GLU A 108 -9.35 -12.79 -5.86
CA GLU A 108 -9.01 -11.50 -5.25
C GLU A 108 -8.06 -11.72 -4.08
N LEU A 109 -6.92 -11.05 -4.08
CA LEU A 109 -5.89 -11.19 -3.05
C LEU A 109 -5.45 -9.82 -2.54
N PRO A 110 -5.70 -9.48 -1.27
CA PRO A 110 -5.06 -8.32 -0.66
C PRO A 110 -3.57 -8.59 -0.50
N ILE A 111 -2.74 -7.56 -0.68
CA ILE A 111 -1.28 -7.70 -0.65
C ILE A 111 -0.59 -6.75 0.33
N ALA A 112 -1.13 -5.56 0.55
CA ALA A 112 -0.59 -4.53 1.43
C ALA A 112 -1.66 -3.52 1.81
N PHE A 113 -1.30 -2.58 2.69
CA PHE A 113 -2.05 -1.35 2.90
C PHE A 113 -1.23 -0.15 2.44
N ASP A 114 -1.92 0.80 1.82
CA ASP A 114 -1.39 2.14 1.55
C ASP A 114 -1.91 3.10 2.62
N GLY A 115 -0.98 3.78 3.29
CA GLY A 115 -1.28 4.80 4.29
C GLY A 115 -0.41 6.03 4.04
N LEU A 116 -1.02 7.22 3.96
CA LEU A 116 -0.29 8.48 3.80
C LEU A 116 -0.05 9.16 5.14
N ALA A 117 1.17 9.58 5.41
CA ALA A 117 1.51 10.45 6.52
C ALA A 117 1.50 11.91 6.07
N ILE A 118 0.72 12.75 6.76
CA ILE A 118 0.85 14.21 6.68
C ILE A 118 1.81 14.64 7.77
N VAL A 119 2.86 15.36 7.40
CA VAL A 119 3.95 15.72 8.31
C VAL A 119 4.27 17.19 8.25
N VAL A 120 4.69 17.73 9.39
CA VAL A 120 5.25 19.08 9.52
C VAL A 120 6.57 19.03 10.28
N ASN A 121 7.31 20.14 10.28
CA ASN A 121 8.51 20.28 11.09
C ASN A 121 8.18 20.16 12.60
N PRO A 122 9.00 19.51 13.43
CA PRO A 122 8.77 19.41 14.88
C PRO A 122 8.60 20.76 15.59
N SER A 123 9.22 21.82 15.09
CA SER A 123 9.10 23.21 15.63
C SER A 123 7.80 23.90 15.21
N ASN A 124 6.99 23.29 14.33
CA ASN A 124 5.66 23.77 14.00
C ASN A 124 4.69 23.42 15.13
N THR A 125 4.43 24.36 16.03
CA THR A 125 3.60 24.14 17.22
C THR A 125 2.13 24.44 17.00
N TRP A 126 1.76 25.12 15.91
CA TRP A 126 0.38 25.56 15.65
C TRP A 126 -0.47 24.52 14.89
N VAL A 127 0.10 23.68 14.05
CA VAL A 127 -0.62 22.62 13.38
C VAL A 127 -0.72 21.42 14.31
N THR A 128 -1.85 21.26 14.99
CA THR A 128 -2.11 20.11 15.88
C THR A 128 -2.91 19.01 15.20
N GLN A 129 -3.70 19.37 14.20
CA GLN A 129 -4.46 18.48 13.31
C GLN A 129 -4.85 19.23 12.04
N LEU A 130 -5.24 18.50 11.00
CA LEU A 130 -5.80 19.04 9.76
C LEU A 130 -7.04 18.27 9.36
N ASN A 131 -7.99 18.92 8.73
CA ASN A 131 -9.10 18.27 8.05
C ASN A 131 -8.91 18.29 6.53
N VAL A 132 -9.74 17.52 5.81
CA VAL A 132 -9.69 17.40 4.34
C VAL A 132 -9.80 18.77 3.65
N ALA A 133 -10.66 19.68 4.15
CA ALA A 133 -10.82 21.01 3.56
C ALA A 133 -9.57 21.88 3.73
N GLN A 134 -8.89 21.78 4.87
CA GLN A 134 -7.62 22.48 5.12
C GLN A 134 -6.49 21.93 4.24
N LEU A 135 -6.40 20.59 4.12
CA LEU A 135 -5.45 19.97 3.19
C LEU A 135 -5.70 20.40 1.76
N LYS A 136 -6.96 20.45 1.32
CA LYS A 136 -7.30 20.95 -0.01
C LYS A 136 -6.89 22.42 -0.19
N LYS A 137 -7.09 23.29 0.80
CA LYS A 137 -6.62 24.69 0.78
C LYS A 137 -5.10 24.79 0.63
N ILE A 138 -4.34 23.89 1.24
CA ILE A 138 -2.87 23.92 1.19
C ILE A 138 -2.34 23.43 -0.15
N PHE A 139 -2.91 22.35 -0.70
CA PHE A 139 -2.32 21.61 -1.82
C PHE A 139 -3.00 21.82 -3.18
N SER A 140 -4.24 22.38 -3.24
CA SER A 140 -4.93 22.57 -4.52
C SER A 140 -4.32 23.72 -5.33
N ALA A 141 -4.30 23.58 -6.66
CA ALA A 141 -3.93 24.65 -7.59
C ALA A 141 -4.87 25.87 -7.49
N ASP A 142 -6.14 25.64 -7.17
CA ASP A 142 -7.15 26.67 -6.99
C ASP A 142 -7.14 27.26 -5.56
N SER A 143 -6.18 26.86 -4.73
CA SER A 143 -6.09 27.31 -3.34
C SER A 143 -5.53 28.73 -3.25
N PRO A 144 -6.17 29.62 -2.47
CA PRO A 144 -5.60 30.93 -2.14
C PRO A 144 -4.52 30.85 -1.05
N ALA A 145 -4.38 29.70 -0.34
CA ALA A 145 -3.52 29.60 0.82
C ALA A 145 -2.04 29.65 0.45
N LYS A 146 -1.39 30.77 0.81
CA LYS A 146 0.06 30.97 0.72
C LYS A 146 0.71 30.99 2.09
N LYS A 147 -0.06 31.36 3.12
CA LYS A 147 0.36 31.50 4.51
C LYS A 147 -0.45 30.57 5.40
N TRP A 148 0.11 30.21 6.54
CA TRP A 148 -0.60 29.42 7.54
C TRP A 148 -1.89 30.11 8.02
N SER A 149 -1.88 31.45 8.15
CA SER A 149 -3.08 32.25 8.50
C SER A 149 -4.20 32.19 7.44
N ASP A 150 -3.91 31.85 6.19
CA ASP A 150 -4.95 31.65 5.15
C ASP A 150 -5.72 30.37 5.38
N VAL A 151 -5.08 29.37 6.02
CA VAL A 151 -5.69 28.09 6.37
C VAL A 151 -6.52 28.19 7.64
N ASN A 152 -5.95 28.83 8.66
CA ASN A 152 -6.61 29.14 9.93
C ASN A 152 -6.14 30.50 10.43
N PRO A 153 -7.02 31.50 10.61
CA PRO A 153 -6.65 32.86 11.04
C PRO A 153 -5.91 32.95 12.38
N ALA A 154 -6.03 31.91 13.25
CA ALA A 154 -5.29 31.85 14.50
C ALA A 154 -3.83 31.42 14.36
N TRP A 155 -3.40 30.97 13.16
CA TRP A 155 -2.05 30.52 12.89
C TRP A 155 -1.14 31.67 12.41
N PRO A 156 0.19 31.49 12.44
CA PRO A 156 1.14 32.54 12.02
C PRO A 156 0.95 32.98 10.57
N SER A 157 1.23 34.26 10.30
CA SER A 157 1.21 34.82 8.94
C SER A 157 2.52 34.53 8.17
N GLU A 158 3.00 33.28 8.28
CA GLU A 158 4.21 32.79 7.65
C GLU A 158 3.87 32.02 6.37
N THR A 159 4.77 32.10 5.38
CA THR A 159 4.59 31.41 4.09
C THR A 159 4.73 29.90 4.27
N ILE A 160 3.76 29.14 3.78
CA ILE A 160 3.79 27.67 3.80
C ILE A 160 4.81 27.18 2.76
N LYS A 161 5.73 26.30 3.19
CA LYS A 161 6.62 25.54 2.32
C LYS A 161 6.04 24.13 2.11
N VAL A 162 5.63 23.85 0.89
CA VAL A 162 4.91 22.61 0.56
C VAL A 162 5.83 21.64 -0.14
N PHE A 163 5.86 20.39 0.35
CA PHE A 163 6.62 19.27 -0.20
C PHE A 163 5.68 18.17 -0.64
N SER A 164 5.92 17.59 -1.80
CA SER A 164 5.07 16.56 -2.40
C SER A 164 5.91 15.52 -3.13
N PRO A 165 5.53 14.24 -3.11
CA PRO A 165 6.01 13.29 -4.10
C PRO A 165 5.76 13.79 -5.52
N GLY A 166 6.48 13.27 -6.50
CA GLY A 166 6.30 13.56 -7.90
C GLY A 166 5.16 12.78 -8.54
N THR A 167 4.92 13.04 -9.82
CA THR A 167 3.79 12.46 -10.57
C THR A 167 3.92 10.96 -10.85
N ASP A 168 5.11 10.40 -10.68
CA ASP A 168 5.34 8.95 -10.85
C ASP A 168 5.06 8.16 -9.55
N SER A 169 4.78 8.87 -8.45
CA SER A 169 4.51 8.30 -7.14
C SER A 169 3.05 7.89 -6.96
N GLY A 170 2.81 6.66 -6.51
CA GLY A 170 1.48 6.20 -6.09
C GLY A 170 0.91 7.00 -4.91
N SER A 171 1.76 7.56 -4.04
CA SER A 171 1.34 8.47 -2.96
C SER A 171 0.81 9.79 -3.50
N PHE A 172 1.41 10.32 -4.57
CA PHE A 172 0.90 11.50 -5.27
C PHE A 172 -0.49 11.25 -5.84
N ASP A 173 -0.66 10.16 -6.58
CA ASP A 173 -1.95 9.80 -7.18
C ASP A 173 -3.03 9.64 -6.10
N TYR A 174 -2.69 8.96 -5.01
CA TYR A 174 -3.64 8.73 -3.92
C TYR A 174 -4.05 10.03 -3.23
N PHE A 175 -3.09 10.88 -2.87
CA PHE A 175 -3.37 12.18 -2.27
C PHE A 175 -4.25 13.04 -3.20
N LYS A 176 -3.89 13.10 -4.48
CA LYS A 176 -4.67 13.80 -5.50
C LYS A 176 -6.10 13.27 -5.60
N GLU A 177 -6.27 11.96 -5.64
CA GLU A 177 -7.59 11.31 -5.72
C GLU A 177 -8.49 11.70 -4.53
N VAL A 178 -7.98 11.59 -3.30
CA VAL A 178 -8.82 11.72 -2.09
C VAL A 178 -8.97 13.15 -1.59
N ILE A 179 -8.02 14.05 -1.86
CA ILE A 179 -8.04 15.44 -1.38
C ILE A 179 -8.42 16.43 -2.48
N ILE A 180 -7.84 16.30 -3.65
CA ILE A 180 -8.00 17.26 -4.74
C ILE A 180 -9.18 16.88 -5.63
N GLY A 181 -9.38 15.58 -5.87
CA GLY A 181 -10.40 15.05 -6.75
C GLY A 181 -10.08 15.36 -8.22
N LYS A 182 -11.02 16.00 -8.93
CA LYS A 182 -10.87 16.34 -10.36
C LYS A 182 -9.94 17.54 -10.62
N GLY A 183 -9.51 18.26 -9.59
CA GLY A 183 -8.62 19.41 -9.70
C GLY A 183 -7.15 19.02 -9.91
N ASN A 184 -6.28 20.02 -9.80
CA ASN A 184 -4.83 19.83 -9.86
C ASN A 184 -4.17 20.18 -8.53
N ILE A 185 -3.05 19.54 -8.22
CA ILE A 185 -2.15 19.96 -7.16
C ILE A 185 -1.44 21.24 -7.64
N ARG A 186 -1.17 22.17 -6.72
CA ARG A 186 -0.45 23.41 -6.98
C ARG A 186 0.94 23.13 -7.55
N SER A 187 1.48 24.03 -8.35
CA SER A 187 2.79 23.86 -9.01
C SER A 187 3.95 24.56 -8.29
N ASP A 188 3.66 25.41 -7.29
CA ASP A 188 4.65 26.17 -6.54
C ASP A 188 5.09 25.45 -5.25
N LEU A 189 5.33 24.15 -5.36
CA LEU A 189 5.79 23.27 -4.29
C LEU A 189 7.11 22.60 -4.65
N SER A 190 7.82 22.10 -3.65
CA SER A 190 9.02 21.28 -3.84
C SER A 190 8.63 19.83 -4.12
N VAL A 191 9.07 19.28 -5.24
CA VAL A 191 8.75 17.93 -5.70
C VAL A 191 9.98 17.04 -5.69
N SER A 192 9.84 15.80 -5.24
CA SER A 192 10.86 14.77 -5.38
C SER A 192 10.21 13.39 -5.45
N GLU A 193 10.75 12.51 -6.28
CA GLU A 193 10.39 11.08 -6.26
C GLU A 193 11.11 10.32 -5.12
N ASP A 194 12.16 10.90 -4.55
CA ASP A 194 12.85 10.36 -3.36
C ASP A 194 12.24 10.95 -2.08
N ASP A 195 11.53 10.12 -1.32
CA ASP A 195 10.90 10.51 -0.06
C ASP A 195 11.90 10.99 0.99
N ASN A 196 13.18 10.58 0.94
CA ASN A 196 14.22 11.08 1.85
C ASN A 196 14.51 12.56 1.62
N VAL A 197 14.39 13.03 0.37
CA VAL A 197 14.50 14.46 0.03
C VAL A 197 13.34 15.22 0.64
N LEU A 198 12.11 14.67 0.59
CA LEU A 198 10.93 15.28 1.19
C LEU A 198 11.05 15.33 2.72
N VAL A 199 11.49 14.24 3.36
CA VAL A 199 11.78 14.18 4.79
C VAL A 199 12.77 15.27 5.20
N THR A 200 13.88 15.40 4.47
CA THR A 200 14.92 16.41 4.74
C THR A 200 14.37 17.82 4.57
N GLY A 201 13.57 18.07 3.53
CA GLY A 201 12.95 19.35 3.25
C GLY A 201 12.00 19.78 4.37
N VAL A 202 11.12 18.89 4.83
CA VAL A 202 10.18 19.18 5.92
C VAL A 202 10.91 19.35 7.25
N ALA A 203 11.91 18.53 7.54
CA ALA A 203 12.71 18.65 8.76
C ALA A 203 13.54 19.95 8.81
N GLY A 204 13.89 20.51 7.64
CA GLY A 204 14.74 21.69 7.52
C GLY A 204 14.02 23.04 7.64
N ASP A 205 12.70 23.11 7.52
CA ASP A 205 11.94 24.38 7.55
C ASP A 205 10.75 24.31 8.50
N LYS A 206 10.71 25.20 9.49
CA LYS A 206 9.63 25.30 10.48
C LYS A 206 8.23 25.49 9.83
N ASN A 207 8.16 26.12 8.67
CA ASN A 207 6.95 26.41 7.94
C ASN A 207 6.60 25.34 6.91
N ALA A 208 7.33 24.22 6.91
CA ALA A 208 7.13 23.15 5.97
C ALA A 208 5.96 22.22 6.36
N ILE A 209 5.29 21.73 5.33
CA ILE A 209 4.34 20.61 5.35
C ILE A 209 4.63 19.73 4.16
N GLY A 210 4.48 18.42 4.35
CA GLY A 210 4.60 17.45 3.27
C GLY A 210 3.75 16.21 3.52
N TYR A 211 3.74 15.32 2.54
CA TYR A 211 3.12 14.01 2.67
C TYR A 211 3.90 12.96 1.87
N PHE A 212 3.85 11.73 2.34
CA PHE A 212 4.45 10.54 1.72
C PHE A 212 3.92 9.27 2.41
N GLY A 213 4.38 8.11 1.99
CA GLY A 213 4.00 6.83 2.59
C GLY A 213 4.29 6.77 4.10
N PHE A 214 3.36 6.21 4.87
CA PHE A 214 3.49 6.11 6.33
C PHE A 214 4.74 5.33 6.77
N ALA A 215 5.19 4.35 6.00
CA ALA A 215 6.40 3.60 6.32
C ALA A 215 7.65 4.50 6.38
N TYR A 216 7.80 5.42 5.43
CA TYR A 216 8.89 6.41 5.46
C TYR A 216 8.81 7.34 6.67
N TYR A 217 7.60 7.77 7.05
CA TYR A 217 7.44 8.51 8.30
C TYR A 217 7.91 7.67 9.49
N ALA A 218 7.51 6.40 9.59
CA ALA A 218 7.84 5.55 10.73
C ALA A 218 9.35 5.40 10.94
N GLU A 219 10.12 5.32 9.86
CA GLU A 219 11.60 5.28 9.87
C GLU A 219 12.23 6.62 10.26
N ASN A 220 11.53 7.74 10.06
CA ASN A 220 12.01 9.10 10.29
C ASN A 220 11.23 9.85 11.39
N ALA A 221 10.50 9.15 12.26
CA ALA A 221 9.61 9.73 13.26
C ALA A 221 10.29 10.72 14.22
N SER A 222 11.60 10.56 14.46
CA SER A 222 12.39 11.48 15.32
C SER A 222 12.66 12.85 14.65
N LYS A 223 12.55 12.95 13.33
CA LYS A 223 12.85 14.16 12.55
C LYS A 223 11.60 14.97 12.20
N LEU A 224 10.42 14.39 12.33
CA LEU A 224 9.17 14.92 11.81
C LEU A 224 8.07 14.90 12.87
N LYS A 225 7.13 15.83 12.75
CA LYS A 225 5.89 15.82 13.53
C LYS A 225 4.76 15.30 12.66
N LEU A 226 4.18 14.16 13.06
CA LEU A 226 3.01 13.59 12.43
C LEU A 226 1.76 14.43 12.72
N VAL A 227 0.94 14.65 11.71
CA VAL A 227 -0.29 15.44 11.83
C VAL A 227 -1.50 14.50 11.77
N PRO A 228 -2.33 14.45 12.85
CA PRO A 228 -3.62 13.78 12.79
C PRO A 228 -4.52 14.38 11.72
N VAL A 229 -5.28 13.54 11.01
CA VAL A 229 -6.19 14.00 9.96
C VAL A 229 -7.64 13.68 10.31
N ASP A 230 -8.50 14.69 10.20
CA ASP A 230 -9.95 14.53 10.33
C ASP A 230 -10.58 14.33 8.96
N GLY A 231 -10.98 13.09 8.70
CA GLY A 231 -11.74 12.67 7.51
C GLY A 231 -13.25 12.83 7.65
N GLY A 232 -13.72 13.55 8.67
CA GLY A 232 -15.16 13.79 8.93
C GLY A 232 -15.74 13.04 10.14
N LYS A 233 -14.92 12.24 10.84
CA LYS A 233 -15.30 11.48 12.03
C LYS A 233 -14.42 11.79 13.25
N GLY A 234 -13.72 12.92 13.22
CA GLY A 234 -12.70 13.31 14.19
C GLY A 234 -11.29 13.02 13.69
N ALA A 235 -10.32 13.71 14.27
CA ALA A 235 -8.91 13.59 13.87
C ALA A 235 -8.31 12.27 14.36
N ILE A 236 -7.77 11.50 13.43
CA ILE A 236 -7.12 10.21 13.67
C ILE A 236 -5.62 10.36 13.40
N THR A 237 -4.80 9.93 14.34
CA THR A 237 -3.35 9.81 14.13
C THR A 237 -3.04 8.54 13.35
N PRO A 238 -2.31 8.62 12.23
CA PRO A 238 -1.92 7.41 11.50
C PRO A 238 -0.99 6.53 12.35
N SER A 239 -1.23 5.25 12.26
CA SER A 239 -0.44 4.16 12.84
C SER A 239 -0.70 2.90 12.01
N ASN A 240 0.15 1.88 12.13
CA ASN A 240 -0.12 0.60 11.47
C ASN A 240 -1.56 0.14 11.76
N LYS A 241 -1.98 0.18 13.04
CA LYS A 241 -3.33 -0.24 13.43
C LYS A 241 -4.43 0.56 12.74
N THR A 242 -4.35 1.92 12.72
CA THR A 242 -5.41 2.77 12.15
C THR A 242 -5.42 2.74 10.62
N ILE A 243 -4.30 2.37 9.99
CA ILE A 243 -4.19 2.11 8.56
C ILE A 243 -4.81 0.76 8.22
N GLU A 244 -4.46 -0.30 8.98
CA GLU A 244 -4.94 -1.67 8.77
C GLU A 244 -6.44 -1.82 8.99
N ASP A 245 -7.01 -1.16 10.01
CA ASP A 245 -8.44 -1.22 10.32
C ASP A 245 -9.27 -0.18 9.55
N GLY A 246 -8.64 0.67 8.74
CA GLY A 246 -9.30 1.68 7.90
C GLY A 246 -9.87 2.88 8.67
N THR A 247 -9.59 3.01 9.97
CA THR A 247 -10.07 4.15 10.76
C THR A 247 -9.37 5.45 10.37
N TYR A 248 -8.15 5.38 9.85
CA TYR A 248 -7.42 6.53 9.32
C TYR A 248 -7.92 6.92 7.91
N ALA A 249 -9.20 7.20 7.79
CA ALA A 249 -9.78 7.68 6.54
C ALA A 249 -9.56 9.19 6.37
N PRO A 250 -9.35 9.69 5.12
CA PRO A 250 -9.37 8.93 3.85
C PRO A 250 -8.01 8.37 3.42
N PHE A 251 -6.98 8.40 4.25
CA PHE A 251 -5.59 8.06 3.91
C PHE A 251 -5.18 6.63 4.27
N SER A 252 -6.14 5.71 4.26
CA SER A 252 -5.90 4.30 4.47
C SER A 252 -6.71 3.49 3.46
N ARG A 253 -6.04 2.64 2.69
CA ARG A 253 -6.70 1.75 1.73
C ARG A 253 -5.96 0.44 1.57
N PRO A 254 -6.67 -0.68 1.38
CA PRO A 254 -6.06 -1.95 1.00
C PRO A 254 -5.65 -1.93 -0.47
N LEU A 255 -4.53 -2.61 -0.75
CA LEU A 255 -4.02 -2.86 -2.08
C LEU A 255 -4.21 -4.32 -2.46
N PHE A 256 -4.48 -4.59 -3.75
CA PHE A 256 -4.86 -5.90 -4.24
C PHE A 256 -4.12 -6.28 -5.52
N ILE A 257 -4.04 -7.59 -5.74
CA ILE A 257 -3.93 -8.19 -7.06
C ILE A 257 -5.16 -9.06 -7.33
N TYR A 258 -5.64 -9.04 -8.56
CA TYR A 258 -6.70 -9.93 -9.06
C TYR A 258 -6.09 -10.86 -10.10
N VAL A 259 -6.24 -12.16 -9.90
CA VAL A 259 -5.63 -13.19 -10.75
C VAL A 259 -6.72 -13.86 -11.57
N ASN A 260 -6.59 -13.86 -12.90
CA ASN A 260 -7.50 -14.57 -13.80
C ASN A 260 -7.44 -16.08 -13.51
N ALA A 261 -8.58 -16.70 -13.25
CA ALA A 261 -8.65 -18.11 -12.85
C ALA A 261 -8.11 -19.07 -13.93
N LYS A 262 -8.26 -18.73 -15.22
CA LYS A 262 -7.67 -19.50 -16.32
C LYS A 262 -6.15 -19.39 -16.33
N SER A 263 -5.63 -18.18 -16.12
CA SER A 263 -4.19 -17.92 -16.02
C SER A 263 -3.60 -18.59 -14.78
N ALA A 264 -4.34 -18.65 -13.66
CA ALA A 264 -3.93 -19.32 -12.43
C ALA A 264 -3.67 -20.82 -12.58
N ALA A 265 -4.16 -21.46 -13.67
CA ALA A 265 -3.89 -22.85 -13.99
C ALA A 265 -2.53 -23.05 -14.69
N ARG A 266 -1.90 -21.98 -15.17
CA ARG A 266 -0.59 -22.02 -15.80
C ARG A 266 0.51 -22.07 -14.73
N PRO A 267 1.49 -22.99 -14.81
CA PRO A 267 2.49 -23.18 -13.77
C PRO A 267 3.28 -21.92 -13.42
N GLU A 268 3.69 -21.12 -14.43
CA GLU A 268 4.44 -19.89 -14.23
C GLU A 268 3.62 -18.80 -13.52
N VAL A 269 2.32 -18.69 -13.80
CA VAL A 269 1.44 -17.73 -13.13
C VAL A 269 1.16 -18.18 -11.69
N ALA A 270 0.92 -19.48 -11.49
CA ALA A 270 0.70 -20.03 -10.16
C ALA A 270 1.93 -19.80 -9.26
N ALA A 271 3.11 -20.12 -9.75
CA ALA A 271 4.36 -19.95 -9.03
C ALA A 271 4.66 -18.46 -8.75
N PHE A 272 4.36 -17.56 -9.70
CA PHE A 272 4.52 -16.13 -9.51
C PHE A 272 3.62 -15.61 -8.36
N VAL A 273 2.36 -16.01 -8.32
CA VAL A 273 1.45 -15.58 -7.24
C VAL A 273 1.84 -16.18 -5.89
N GLU A 274 2.30 -17.43 -5.85
CA GLU A 274 2.83 -18.04 -4.63
C GLU A 274 4.08 -17.30 -4.13
N PHE A 275 4.99 -16.97 -5.03
CA PHE A 275 6.16 -16.16 -4.73
C PHE A 275 5.79 -14.76 -4.28
N TYR A 276 4.81 -14.14 -4.92
CA TYR A 276 4.27 -12.83 -4.54
C TYR A 276 3.80 -12.85 -3.09
N LEU A 277 2.89 -13.77 -2.74
CA LEU A 277 2.31 -13.85 -1.39
C LEU A 277 3.35 -14.19 -0.32
N ALA A 278 4.37 -14.97 -0.65
CA ALA A 278 5.43 -15.33 0.28
C ALA A 278 6.38 -14.16 0.60
N ASN A 279 6.57 -13.22 -0.33
CA ASN A 279 7.54 -12.13 -0.21
C ASN A 279 6.90 -10.75 -0.02
N THR A 280 5.60 -10.60 -0.25
CA THR A 280 4.93 -9.29 -0.27
C THR A 280 5.07 -8.53 1.05
N ALA A 281 5.13 -9.22 2.20
CA ALA A 281 5.25 -8.55 3.49
C ALA A 281 6.59 -7.81 3.68
N ALA A 282 7.68 -8.37 3.13
CA ALA A 282 9.00 -7.75 3.14
C ALA A 282 9.09 -6.66 2.06
N LEU A 283 8.78 -7.02 0.82
CA LEU A 283 8.89 -6.12 -0.33
C LEU A 283 7.96 -4.91 -0.24
N SER A 284 6.74 -5.06 0.31
CA SER A 284 5.87 -3.91 0.54
C SER A 284 6.50 -2.87 1.46
N LYS A 285 7.18 -3.30 2.53
CA LYS A 285 7.88 -2.38 3.44
C LYS A 285 9.06 -1.70 2.75
N GLU A 286 9.82 -2.45 1.97
CA GLU A 286 10.98 -1.95 1.22
C GLU A 286 10.58 -0.82 0.26
N VAL A 287 9.41 -0.93 -0.37
CA VAL A 287 8.90 0.09 -1.29
C VAL A 287 7.93 1.10 -0.62
N GLY A 288 7.93 1.18 0.72
CA GLY A 288 7.25 2.26 1.46
C GLY A 288 5.78 2.03 1.80
N TYR A 289 5.28 0.79 1.72
CA TYR A 289 3.90 0.45 2.10
C TYR A 289 3.82 -0.31 3.43
N THR A 290 2.62 -0.34 4.02
CA THR A 290 2.35 -1.12 5.23
C THR A 290 2.01 -2.56 4.84
N ALA A 291 2.80 -3.52 5.36
CA ALA A 291 2.53 -4.94 5.12
C ALA A 291 1.18 -5.37 5.74
N LEU A 292 0.55 -6.39 5.14
CA LEU A 292 -0.62 -7.00 5.76
C LEU A 292 -0.27 -7.61 7.12
N PRO A 293 -1.18 -7.52 8.12
CA PRO A 293 -1.06 -8.31 9.36
C PRO A 293 -1.03 -9.81 9.07
N ALA A 294 -0.32 -10.59 9.90
CA ALA A 294 -0.16 -12.02 9.71
C ALA A 294 -1.48 -12.79 9.45
N PRO A 295 -2.59 -12.54 10.18
CA PRO A 295 -3.87 -13.21 9.90
C PRO A 295 -4.43 -12.91 8.51
N MET A 296 -4.16 -11.72 7.95
CA MET A 296 -4.58 -11.37 6.59
C MET A 296 -3.69 -12.02 5.53
N GLN A 297 -2.38 -12.14 5.79
CA GLN A 297 -1.45 -12.88 4.94
C GLN A 297 -1.86 -14.34 4.84
N GLU A 298 -2.16 -14.99 5.97
CA GLU A 298 -2.63 -16.39 6.03
C GLU A 298 -3.97 -16.57 5.28
N ARG A 299 -4.88 -15.60 5.41
CA ARG A 299 -6.15 -15.61 4.67
C ARG A 299 -5.92 -15.47 3.16
N ALA A 300 -5.05 -14.58 2.73
CA ALA A 300 -4.70 -14.43 1.32
C ALA A 300 -4.09 -15.71 0.75
N ALA A 301 -3.14 -16.32 1.47
CA ALA A 301 -2.55 -17.60 1.09
C ALA A 301 -3.59 -18.75 1.03
N THR A 302 -4.52 -18.80 1.99
CA THR A 302 -5.62 -19.78 1.99
C THR A 302 -6.59 -19.56 0.83
N THR A 303 -6.94 -18.31 0.54
CA THR A 303 -7.77 -17.91 -0.61
C THR A 303 -7.12 -18.37 -1.91
N TRP A 304 -5.82 -18.12 -2.06
CA TRP A 304 -5.06 -18.57 -3.22
C TRP A 304 -5.00 -20.09 -3.33
N LYS A 305 -4.65 -20.79 -2.26
CA LYS A 305 -4.56 -22.26 -2.24
C LYS A 305 -5.89 -22.94 -2.59
N SER A 306 -7.00 -22.40 -2.08
CA SER A 306 -8.34 -22.92 -2.39
C SER A 306 -8.90 -22.43 -3.71
N LYS A 307 -8.21 -21.53 -4.43
CA LYS A 307 -8.68 -20.87 -5.64
C LYS A 307 -10.08 -20.27 -5.47
N LYS A 308 -10.33 -19.61 -4.31
CA LYS A 308 -11.64 -19.05 -3.99
C LYS A 308 -11.96 -17.91 -4.96
N LEU A 309 -12.97 -18.12 -5.80
CA LEU A 309 -13.36 -17.19 -6.86
C LEU A 309 -14.20 -16.02 -6.33
N GLY A 310 -14.11 -14.91 -7.07
CA GLY A 310 -14.91 -13.71 -6.85
C GLY A 310 -14.34 -12.80 -5.76
N THR A 311 -15.08 -11.71 -5.52
CA THR A 311 -14.64 -10.70 -4.55
C THR A 311 -14.94 -11.12 -3.11
N GLN A 312 -14.05 -10.71 -2.21
CA GLN A 312 -14.17 -10.90 -0.77
C GLN A 312 -14.51 -9.56 -0.07
N TYR A 313 -14.48 -8.45 -0.78
CA TYR A 313 -14.63 -7.09 -0.25
C TYR A 313 -15.91 -6.37 -0.71
N LEU A 314 -16.67 -6.97 -1.61
CA LEU A 314 -18.03 -6.52 -1.95
C LEU A 314 -19.04 -7.61 -1.57
N ASP A 315 -20.18 -7.21 -1.00
CA ASP A 315 -21.30 -8.11 -0.83
C ASP A 315 -22.02 -8.39 -2.16
N SER A 316 -23.02 -9.24 -2.13
CA SER A 316 -23.81 -9.58 -3.31
C SER A 316 -24.60 -8.41 -3.90
N ALA A 317 -24.81 -7.33 -3.13
CA ALA A 317 -25.45 -6.09 -3.57
C ALA A 317 -24.43 -5.07 -4.10
N GLY A 318 -23.12 -5.41 -4.09
CA GLY A 318 -22.05 -4.52 -4.54
C GLY A 318 -21.63 -3.48 -3.50
N ASN A 319 -21.99 -3.65 -2.23
CA ASN A 319 -21.54 -2.79 -1.16
C ASN A 319 -20.19 -3.25 -0.62
N LYS A 320 -19.40 -2.29 -0.16
CA LYS A 320 -18.10 -2.60 0.47
C LYS A 320 -18.32 -3.38 1.77
N VAL A 321 -17.72 -4.55 1.85
CA VAL A 321 -17.67 -5.34 3.09
C VAL A 321 -16.59 -4.75 4.00
N PRO A 322 -16.87 -4.54 5.32
CA PRO A 322 -15.91 -4.00 6.28
C PRO A 322 -14.65 -4.85 6.45
#